data_4bfe1036bf586509cea34f58cec3ad3d
#
_entry.id   4bfe1036bf586509cea34f58cec3ad3d
#
_cell.length_a   1.000
_cell.length_b   1.000
_cell.length_c   1.000
_cell.angle_alpha   90.00
_cell.angle_beta   90.00
_cell.angle_gamma   90.00
#
_symmetry.space_group_name_H-M   'P 1'
#
loop_
_entity.id
_entity.type
_entity.pdbx_description
1 polymer ?
#
loop_
_entity_poly.entity_id
_entity_poly.type
_entity_poly.pdbx_seq_one_letter_code
_entity_poly.pdbx_strand_id
1 'polypeptide(L)'
;DRIGIQTMYQAGFDPRAMPRFFDKLQKSTQLLDNGAFAYLRTHPLNQERIADSQGRAEALPYRQVGDSIEFLLLRERLRTLHEGPQKAIEYYSGMLQQGKFSSEPAYRYGFTLALLQAKEYVRAEQELARLRKQIQHPYLEELAAQLALAQGQTDKALSIYQAALNLTPDQAGLVYGQIDALLQAHRNRQALAAIAEHKGQFGAPPRMFKLEAQAYAALGSPAREHQALAEYYSRDGNPREALTQIQLALKVAGSDFYLQSALEARQRELRAIVANAPKQQQQQQ
;
A
#
# COMPACT_ATOMS: atom_id res chain seq x y z
N ASP A 1 -16.44 15.74 -14.44
CA ASP A 1 -17.59 14.95 -14.02
C ASP A 1 -18.23 14.21 -15.20
N ARG A 2 -18.54 14.91 -16.31
CA ARG A 2 -19.17 14.30 -17.50
C ARG A 2 -18.39 13.09 -18.04
N ILE A 3 -17.09 13.24 -18.29
CA ILE A 3 -16.22 12.17 -18.77
C ILE A 3 -16.14 11.07 -17.73
N GLY A 4 -15.98 11.40 -16.44
CA GLY A 4 -15.91 10.45 -15.35
C GLY A 4 -17.16 9.55 -15.25
N ILE A 5 -18.37 10.11 -15.37
CA ILE A 5 -19.63 9.35 -15.37
C ILE A 5 -19.68 8.36 -16.55
N GLN A 6 -19.28 8.80 -17.74
CA GLN A 6 -19.22 7.94 -18.92
C GLN A 6 -18.16 6.82 -18.75
N THR A 7 -16.99 7.16 -18.24
CA THR A 7 -15.92 6.17 -17.96
C THR A 7 -16.38 5.13 -16.96
N MET A 8 -17.03 5.55 -15.86
CA MET A 8 -17.61 4.62 -14.89
C MET A 8 -18.62 3.67 -15.54
N TYR A 9 -19.54 4.20 -16.34
CA TYR A 9 -20.55 3.39 -17.03
C TYR A 9 -19.93 2.39 -18.01
N GLN A 10 -18.95 2.84 -18.82
CA GLN A 10 -18.23 1.98 -19.76
C GLN A 10 -17.41 0.89 -19.06
N ALA A 11 -16.80 1.22 -17.91
CA ALA A 11 -16.06 0.29 -17.06
C ALA A 11 -16.98 -0.67 -16.26
N GLY A 12 -18.30 -0.57 -16.41
CA GLY A 12 -19.24 -1.48 -15.76
C GLY A 12 -19.68 -1.06 -14.35
N PHE A 13 -19.29 0.12 -13.87
CA PHE A 13 -19.71 0.63 -12.56
C PHE A 13 -21.05 1.36 -12.61
N ASP A 14 -21.72 1.47 -11.44
CA ASP A 14 -22.94 2.29 -11.30
C ASP A 14 -22.59 3.79 -11.36
N PRO A 15 -23.00 4.53 -12.42
CA PRO A 15 -22.68 5.94 -12.54
C PRO A 15 -23.32 6.81 -11.43
N ARG A 16 -24.39 6.32 -10.76
CA ARG A 16 -25.03 7.01 -9.63
C ARG A 16 -24.17 7.03 -8.37
N ALA A 17 -23.06 6.28 -8.33
CA ALA A 17 -22.10 6.34 -7.25
C ALA A 17 -21.38 7.70 -7.19
N MET A 18 -21.15 8.37 -8.34
CA MET A 18 -20.46 9.66 -8.40
C MET A 18 -21.23 10.79 -7.70
N PRO A 19 -22.50 11.09 -8.02
CA PRO A 19 -23.25 12.12 -7.29
C PRO A 19 -23.43 11.77 -5.81
N ARG A 20 -23.59 10.50 -5.44
CA ARG A 20 -23.63 10.06 -4.02
C ARG A 20 -22.30 10.34 -3.30
N PHE A 21 -21.19 10.16 -3.99
CA PHE A 21 -19.86 10.47 -3.44
C PHE A 21 -19.72 11.99 -3.23
N PHE A 22 -20.15 12.80 -4.19
CA PHE A 22 -20.11 14.27 -4.07
C PHE A 22 -20.98 14.77 -2.91
N ASP A 23 -22.19 14.23 -2.73
CA ASP A 23 -23.06 14.57 -1.59
C ASP A 23 -22.40 14.22 -0.24
N LYS A 24 -21.80 13.02 -0.11
CA LYS A 24 -21.06 12.65 1.09
C LYS A 24 -19.85 13.56 1.35
N LEU A 25 -19.12 13.90 0.30
CA LEU A 25 -17.95 14.79 0.39
C LEU A 25 -18.36 16.19 0.82
N GLN A 26 -19.45 16.73 0.27
CA GLN A 26 -20.00 18.03 0.66
C GLN A 26 -20.42 18.03 2.15
N LYS A 27 -21.14 17.00 2.60
CA LYS A 27 -21.55 16.87 4.00
C LYS A 27 -20.36 16.75 4.96
N SER A 28 -19.32 16.02 4.58
CA SER A 28 -18.12 15.89 5.41
C SER A 28 -17.34 17.19 5.53
N THR A 29 -17.31 18.01 4.49
CA THR A 29 -16.62 19.33 4.51
C THR A 29 -17.39 20.40 5.28
N GLN A 30 -18.71 20.35 5.32
CA GLN A 30 -19.52 21.26 6.14
C GLN A 30 -19.32 21.04 7.65
N LEU A 31 -18.96 19.81 8.07
CA LEU A 31 -18.70 19.47 9.47
C LEU A 31 -17.25 19.76 9.92
N LEU A 32 -16.33 19.94 8.97
CA LEU A 32 -14.91 20.15 9.23
C LEU A 32 -14.50 21.55 8.81
N ASP A 33 -14.75 22.54 9.66
CA ASP A 33 -14.39 23.95 9.47
C ASP A 33 -12.86 24.22 9.47
N ASN A 34 -12.07 23.17 9.54
CA ASN A 34 -10.61 23.20 9.54
C ASN A 34 -10.03 22.61 8.26
N GLY A 35 -9.95 23.37 7.19
CA GLY A 35 -8.94 23.32 6.13
C GLY A 35 -8.49 21.96 5.54
N ALA A 36 -9.18 20.88 5.81
CA ALA A 36 -8.70 19.51 5.67
C ALA A 36 -8.54 19.00 4.23
N PHE A 37 -9.13 19.68 3.22
CA PHE A 37 -9.00 19.23 1.85
C PHE A 37 -8.62 20.37 0.92
N ALA A 38 -7.31 20.60 0.74
CA ALA A 38 -6.78 21.56 -0.25
C ALA A 38 -7.36 21.33 -1.66
N TYR A 39 -7.66 20.08 -2.02
CA TYR A 39 -8.33 19.69 -3.25
C TYR A 39 -9.71 20.34 -3.41
N LEU A 40 -10.51 20.49 -2.36
CA LEU A 40 -11.85 21.10 -2.44
C LEU A 40 -11.82 22.64 -2.53
N ARG A 41 -10.69 23.27 -2.18
CA ARG A 41 -10.49 24.70 -2.42
C ARG A 41 -10.30 25.00 -3.90
N THR A 42 -9.62 24.12 -4.64
CA THR A 42 -9.37 24.25 -6.07
C THR A 42 -10.49 23.66 -6.94
N HIS A 43 -11.29 22.75 -6.36
CA HIS A 43 -12.40 22.05 -7.02
C HIS A 43 -13.67 22.08 -6.15
N PRO A 44 -14.30 23.27 -5.96
CA PRO A 44 -15.46 23.39 -5.10
C PRO A 44 -16.61 22.52 -5.60
N LEU A 45 -17.24 21.80 -4.66
CA LEU A 45 -18.47 21.05 -4.91
C LEU A 45 -19.64 22.01 -4.66
N ASN A 46 -20.23 22.53 -5.73
CA ASN A 46 -21.46 23.29 -5.64
C ASN A 46 -22.68 22.39 -5.91
N GLN A 47 -23.87 22.84 -5.48
CA GLN A 47 -25.11 22.08 -5.66
C GLN A 47 -25.43 21.84 -7.15
N GLU A 48 -25.09 22.80 -8.03
CA GLU A 48 -25.28 22.68 -9.47
C GLU A 48 -24.48 21.51 -10.06
N ARG A 49 -23.26 21.33 -9.60
CA ARG A 49 -22.38 20.24 -10.04
C ARG A 49 -22.89 18.86 -9.58
N ILE A 50 -23.43 18.81 -8.36
CA ILE A 50 -24.07 17.59 -7.84
C ILE A 50 -25.32 17.28 -8.65
N ALA A 51 -26.19 18.27 -8.89
CA ALA A 51 -27.41 18.11 -9.67
C ALA A 51 -27.13 17.74 -11.14
N ASP A 52 -26.14 18.37 -11.81
CA ASP A 52 -25.73 18.01 -13.17
C ASP A 52 -25.22 16.57 -13.24
N SER A 53 -24.39 16.17 -12.28
CA SER A 53 -23.89 14.78 -12.22
C SER A 53 -25.00 13.78 -11.95
N GLN A 54 -25.99 14.12 -11.14
CA GLN A 54 -27.17 13.29 -10.89
C GLN A 54 -28.03 13.15 -12.15
N GLY A 55 -28.37 14.25 -12.83
CA GLY A 55 -29.16 14.20 -14.06
C GLY A 55 -28.49 13.37 -15.15
N ARG A 56 -27.16 13.48 -15.30
CA ARG A 56 -26.40 12.65 -16.26
C ARG A 56 -26.37 11.17 -15.87
N ALA A 57 -26.23 10.86 -14.58
CA ALA A 57 -26.24 9.48 -14.11
C ALA A 57 -27.64 8.82 -14.25
N GLU A 58 -28.71 9.61 -14.03
CA GLU A 58 -30.11 9.15 -14.21
C GLU A 58 -30.48 8.89 -15.68
N ALA A 59 -29.86 9.59 -16.63
CA ALA A 59 -30.03 9.36 -18.06
C ALA A 59 -29.41 8.04 -18.55
N LEU A 60 -28.58 7.37 -17.73
CA LEU A 60 -27.98 6.09 -18.06
C LEU A 60 -28.77 4.93 -17.44
N PRO A 61 -28.79 3.76 -18.08
CA PRO A 61 -29.45 2.57 -17.52
C PRO A 61 -28.93 2.25 -16.11
N TYR A 62 -29.83 1.92 -15.20
CA TYR A 62 -29.45 1.47 -13.86
C TYR A 62 -28.66 0.15 -13.93
N ARG A 63 -27.55 0.11 -13.24
CA ARG A 63 -26.74 -1.09 -13.09
C ARG A 63 -26.47 -1.33 -11.62
N GLN A 64 -26.91 -2.48 -11.11
CA GLN A 64 -26.55 -2.90 -9.76
C GLN A 64 -25.19 -3.60 -9.83
N VAL A 65 -24.21 -3.03 -9.17
CA VAL A 65 -22.86 -3.59 -9.05
C VAL A 65 -22.62 -3.90 -7.58
N GLY A 66 -22.40 -5.17 -7.26
CA GLY A 66 -22.00 -5.59 -5.91
C GLY A 66 -20.57 -5.16 -5.63
N ASP A 67 -20.29 -4.86 -4.35
CA ASP A 67 -18.92 -4.60 -3.91
C ASP A 67 -18.07 -5.88 -4.06
N SER A 68 -16.86 -5.75 -4.58
CA SER A 68 -15.93 -6.89 -4.63
C SER A 68 -15.46 -7.26 -3.22
N ILE A 69 -15.05 -8.50 -3.04
CA ILE A 69 -14.53 -8.94 -1.74
C ILE A 69 -13.26 -8.18 -1.36
N GLU A 70 -12.40 -7.87 -2.33
CA GLU A 70 -11.18 -7.08 -2.14
C GLU A 70 -11.50 -5.70 -1.59
N PHE A 71 -12.47 -5.00 -2.18
CA PHE A 71 -12.92 -3.70 -1.71
C PHE A 71 -13.44 -3.79 -0.28
N LEU A 72 -14.28 -4.79 0.02
CA LEU A 72 -14.85 -4.97 1.35
C LEU A 72 -13.77 -5.25 2.41
N LEU A 73 -12.81 -6.12 2.11
CA LEU A 73 -11.67 -6.41 3.00
C LEU A 73 -10.81 -5.17 3.23
N LEU A 74 -10.48 -4.44 2.15
CA LEU A 74 -9.67 -3.23 2.24
C LEU A 74 -10.39 -2.13 3.03
N ARG A 75 -11.69 -1.97 2.85
CA ARG A 75 -12.52 -1.01 3.61
C ARG A 75 -12.44 -1.30 5.11
N GLU A 76 -12.60 -2.54 5.52
CA GLU A 76 -12.53 -2.90 6.93
C GLU A 76 -11.10 -2.81 7.49
N ARG A 77 -10.07 -3.09 6.67
CA ARG A 77 -8.66 -2.82 7.04
C ARG A 77 -8.43 -1.34 7.34
N LEU A 78 -8.89 -0.44 6.47
CA LEU A 78 -8.77 1.02 6.67
C LEU A 78 -9.55 1.49 7.90
N ARG A 79 -10.75 0.96 8.12
CA ARG A 79 -11.53 1.26 9.32
C ARG A 79 -10.79 0.86 10.60
N THR A 80 -10.26 -0.36 10.66
CA THR A 80 -9.49 -0.85 11.81
C THR A 80 -8.28 0.04 12.10
N LEU A 81 -7.56 0.47 11.05
CA LEU A 81 -6.41 1.37 11.20
C LEU A 81 -6.80 2.76 11.69
N HIS A 82 -7.96 3.27 11.27
CA HIS A 82 -8.45 4.59 11.66
C HIS A 82 -9.00 4.64 13.09
N GLU A 83 -9.83 3.67 13.47
CA GLU A 83 -10.50 3.63 14.77
C GLU A 83 -9.55 3.21 15.92
N GLY A 84 -8.51 2.46 15.60
CA GLY A 84 -7.63 1.81 16.55
C GLY A 84 -8.21 0.49 17.10
N PRO A 85 -7.36 -0.36 17.71
CA PRO A 85 -7.70 -1.75 17.98
C PRO A 85 -8.88 -1.94 18.93
N GLN A 86 -8.97 -1.21 20.02
CA GLN A 86 -10.01 -1.41 21.03
C GLN A 86 -11.40 -1.05 20.51
N LYS A 87 -11.55 0.13 19.91
CA LYS A 87 -12.82 0.55 19.31
C LYS A 87 -13.26 -0.36 18.17
N ALA A 88 -12.29 -0.80 17.36
CA ALA A 88 -12.56 -1.74 16.28
C ALA A 88 -13.05 -3.10 16.80
N ILE A 89 -12.48 -3.63 17.90
CA ILE A 89 -12.94 -4.85 18.55
C ILE A 89 -14.37 -4.71 19.01
N GLU A 90 -14.71 -3.62 19.73
CA GLU A 90 -16.07 -3.35 20.20
C GLU A 90 -17.05 -3.26 19.03
N TYR A 91 -16.70 -2.51 17.99
CA TYR A 91 -17.51 -2.34 16.80
C TYR A 91 -17.81 -3.68 16.12
N TYR A 92 -16.74 -4.44 15.76
CA TYR A 92 -16.94 -5.70 15.02
C TYR A 92 -17.62 -6.77 15.85
N SER A 93 -17.29 -6.91 17.14
CA SER A 93 -17.96 -7.88 18.01
C SER A 93 -19.45 -7.59 18.13
N GLY A 94 -19.83 -6.33 18.32
CA GLY A 94 -21.23 -5.92 18.37
C GLY A 94 -21.99 -6.17 17.06
N MET A 95 -21.39 -5.82 15.92
CA MET A 95 -22.01 -6.03 14.60
C MET A 95 -22.16 -7.51 14.25
N LEU A 96 -21.15 -8.33 14.55
CA LEU A 96 -21.19 -9.78 14.30
C LEU A 96 -22.23 -10.46 15.19
N GLN A 97 -22.35 -10.08 16.48
CA GLN A 97 -23.36 -10.62 17.40
C GLN A 97 -24.79 -10.26 16.97
N GLN A 98 -25.00 -9.04 16.45
CA GLN A 98 -26.31 -8.56 16.02
C GLN A 98 -26.69 -9.00 14.58
N GLY A 99 -25.78 -9.63 13.84
CA GLY A 99 -25.98 -9.94 12.42
C GLY A 99 -26.06 -8.70 11.51
N LYS A 100 -25.57 -7.54 11.99
CA LYS A 100 -25.64 -6.25 11.28
C LYS A 100 -24.37 -5.99 10.46
N PHE A 101 -24.22 -6.68 9.37
CA PHE A 101 -23.05 -6.53 8.47
C PHE A 101 -23.48 -6.63 7.01
N SER A 102 -22.77 -5.92 6.13
CA SER A 102 -22.93 -6.05 4.67
C SER A 102 -22.21 -7.28 4.09
N SER A 103 -21.18 -7.75 4.80
CA SER A 103 -20.39 -8.93 4.45
C SER A 103 -19.77 -9.51 5.72
N GLU A 104 -20.23 -10.68 6.15
CA GLU A 104 -19.67 -11.34 7.34
C GLU A 104 -18.17 -11.60 7.20
N PRO A 105 -17.65 -12.13 6.06
CA PRO A 105 -16.22 -12.32 5.89
C PRO A 105 -15.39 -11.04 6.05
N ALA A 106 -15.87 -9.91 5.51
CA ALA A 106 -15.15 -8.64 5.63
C ALA A 106 -15.12 -8.14 7.07
N TYR A 107 -16.22 -8.24 7.80
CA TYR A 107 -16.28 -7.86 9.22
C TYR A 107 -15.41 -8.76 10.09
N ARG A 108 -15.39 -10.08 9.84
CA ARG A 108 -14.49 -11.01 10.53
C ARG A 108 -13.02 -10.71 10.22
N TYR A 109 -12.69 -10.30 8.99
CA TYR A 109 -11.34 -9.86 8.63
C TYR A 109 -10.92 -8.63 9.44
N GLY A 110 -11.75 -7.59 9.49
CA GLY A 110 -11.50 -6.39 10.30
C GLY A 110 -11.36 -6.73 11.78
N PHE A 111 -12.21 -7.63 12.29
CA PHE A 111 -12.16 -8.10 13.68
C PHE A 111 -10.86 -8.84 13.98
N THR A 112 -10.46 -9.76 13.11
CA THR A 112 -9.19 -10.51 13.24
C THR A 112 -7.99 -9.57 13.25
N LEU A 113 -7.98 -8.56 12.36
CA LEU A 113 -6.93 -7.55 12.32
C LEU A 113 -6.87 -6.71 13.60
N ALA A 114 -8.04 -6.30 14.13
CA ALA A 114 -8.13 -5.56 15.39
C ALA A 114 -7.61 -6.38 16.57
N LEU A 115 -7.97 -7.65 16.65
CA LEU A 115 -7.46 -8.59 17.67
C LEU A 115 -5.94 -8.77 17.57
N LEU A 116 -5.40 -8.91 16.36
CA LEU A 116 -3.95 -8.96 16.13
C LEU A 116 -3.25 -7.71 16.65
N GLN A 117 -3.76 -6.51 16.32
CA GLN A 117 -3.21 -5.23 16.78
C GLN A 117 -3.32 -5.06 18.31
N ALA A 118 -4.40 -5.58 18.91
CA ALA A 118 -4.57 -5.62 20.37
C ALA A 118 -3.73 -6.71 21.06
N LYS A 119 -2.96 -7.51 20.30
CA LYS A 119 -2.17 -8.65 20.78
C LYS A 119 -3.01 -9.80 21.39
N GLU A 120 -4.28 -9.87 21.04
CA GLU A 120 -5.18 -10.94 21.46
C GLU A 120 -5.06 -12.14 20.50
N TYR A 121 -3.87 -12.73 20.43
CA TYR A 121 -3.48 -13.67 19.38
C TYR A 121 -4.35 -14.94 19.33
N VAL A 122 -4.74 -15.49 20.48
CA VAL A 122 -5.58 -16.70 20.53
C VAL A 122 -6.94 -16.46 19.89
N ARG A 123 -7.56 -15.31 20.21
CA ARG A 123 -8.84 -14.93 19.60
C ARG A 123 -8.69 -14.62 18.11
N ALA A 124 -7.59 -13.97 17.73
CA ALA A 124 -7.29 -13.69 16.32
C ALA A 124 -7.15 -14.99 15.51
N GLU A 125 -6.48 -16.03 16.04
CA GLU A 125 -6.38 -17.34 15.39
C GLU A 125 -7.75 -18.01 15.21
N GLN A 126 -8.58 -17.96 16.23
CA GLN A 126 -9.93 -18.54 16.17
C GLN A 126 -10.79 -17.87 15.10
N GLU A 127 -10.78 -16.53 15.04
CA GLU A 127 -11.53 -15.78 14.03
C GLU A 127 -10.95 -15.99 12.62
N LEU A 128 -9.63 -16.03 12.46
CA LEU A 128 -8.99 -16.34 11.20
C LEU A 128 -9.35 -17.75 10.69
N ALA A 129 -9.38 -18.73 11.60
CA ALA A 129 -9.78 -20.09 11.27
C ALA A 129 -11.25 -20.17 10.80
N ARG A 130 -12.14 -19.38 11.40
CA ARG A 130 -13.55 -19.26 10.96
C ARG A 130 -13.64 -18.60 9.59
N LEU A 131 -12.88 -17.52 9.39
CA LEU A 131 -12.87 -16.75 8.17
C LEU A 131 -12.34 -17.57 6.97
N ARG A 132 -11.28 -18.36 7.15
CA ARG A 132 -10.74 -19.25 6.12
C ARG A 132 -11.69 -20.35 5.65
N LYS A 133 -12.73 -20.67 6.44
CA LYS A 133 -13.80 -21.60 6.02
C LYS A 133 -14.81 -20.92 5.09
N GLN A 134 -14.89 -19.60 5.11
CA GLN A 134 -15.88 -18.84 4.34
C GLN A 134 -15.31 -18.35 3.01
N ILE A 135 -14.05 -17.89 3.02
CA ILE A 135 -13.38 -17.36 1.82
C ILE A 135 -11.91 -17.78 1.79
N GLN A 136 -11.36 -17.83 0.57
CA GLN A 136 -9.93 -17.95 0.29
C GLN A 136 -9.48 -16.64 -0.38
N HIS A 137 -8.52 -15.94 0.24
CA HIS A 137 -8.05 -14.66 -0.27
C HIS A 137 -6.62 -14.38 0.20
N PRO A 138 -5.74 -13.77 -0.64
CA PRO A 138 -4.35 -13.47 -0.27
C PRO A 138 -4.20 -12.64 1.01
N TYR A 139 -5.13 -11.72 1.30
CA TYR A 139 -5.12 -10.93 2.52
C TYR A 139 -5.28 -11.76 3.79
N LEU A 140 -5.91 -12.93 3.72
CA LEU A 140 -6.02 -13.84 4.86
C LEU A 140 -4.67 -14.53 5.12
N GLU A 141 -3.95 -14.85 4.07
CA GLU A 141 -2.61 -15.43 4.19
C GLU A 141 -1.60 -14.40 4.71
N GLU A 142 -1.70 -13.14 4.23
CA GLU A 142 -0.94 -12.02 4.80
C GLU A 142 -1.22 -11.89 6.31
N LEU A 143 -2.50 -11.89 6.71
CA LEU A 143 -2.90 -11.76 8.12
C LEU A 143 -2.43 -12.96 8.96
N ALA A 144 -2.48 -14.19 8.43
CA ALA A 144 -1.96 -15.38 9.08
C ALA A 144 -0.46 -15.32 9.32
N ALA A 145 0.29 -14.86 8.31
CA ALA A 145 1.74 -14.70 8.43
C ALA A 145 2.08 -13.60 9.46
N GLN A 146 1.37 -12.46 9.43
CA GLN A 146 1.54 -11.40 10.43
C GLN A 146 1.26 -11.90 11.85
N LEU A 147 0.21 -12.72 12.03
CA LEU A 147 -0.13 -13.32 13.32
C LEU A 147 0.98 -14.28 13.80
N ALA A 148 1.53 -15.09 12.91
CA ALA A 148 2.67 -15.95 13.23
C ALA A 148 3.92 -15.16 13.62
N LEU A 149 4.23 -14.05 12.92
CA LEU A 149 5.32 -13.13 13.27
C LEU A 149 5.12 -12.51 14.65
N ALA A 150 3.90 -12.04 14.94
CA ALA A 150 3.58 -11.43 16.23
C ALA A 150 3.74 -12.40 17.42
N GLN A 151 3.65 -13.71 17.15
CA GLN A 151 3.89 -14.80 18.12
C GLN A 151 5.35 -15.28 18.13
N GLY A 152 6.26 -14.64 17.37
CA GLY A 152 7.66 -15.07 17.27
C GLY A 152 7.88 -16.31 16.39
N GLN A 153 6.87 -16.77 15.65
CA GLN A 153 6.93 -17.98 14.80
C GLN A 153 7.40 -17.62 13.39
N THR A 154 8.61 -17.06 13.27
CA THR A 154 9.13 -16.50 12.01
C THR A 154 9.17 -17.54 10.87
N ASP A 155 9.64 -18.76 11.12
CA ASP A 155 9.71 -19.77 10.07
C ASP A 155 8.33 -20.17 9.54
N LYS A 156 7.35 -20.26 10.42
CA LYS A 156 5.94 -20.49 10.04
C LYS A 156 5.41 -19.33 9.18
N ALA A 157 5.68 -18.11 9.56
CA ALA A 157 5.26 -16.94 8.79
C ALA A 157 5.89 -16.94 7.38
N LEU A 158 7.19 -17.19 7.27
CA LEU A 158 7.88 -17.27 5.98
C LEU A 158 7.34 -18.40 5.11
N SER A 159 7.02 -19.55 5.70
CA SER A 159 6.37 -20.67 4.99
C SER A 159 4.98 -20.29 4.47
N ILE A 160 4.18 -19.54 5.25
CA ILE A 160 2.86 -19.04 4.81
C ILE A 160 3.03 -18.06 3.65
N TYR A 161 3.95 -17.08 3.77
CA TYR A 161 4.22 -16.13 2.68
C TYR A 161 4.64 -16.85 1.40
N GLN A 162 5.57 -17.79 1.50
CA GLN A 162 6.05 -18.55 0.33
C GLN A 162 4.93 -19.34 -0.34
N ALA A 163 4.12 -20.05 0.44
CA ALA A 163 2.97 -20.80 -0.09
C ALA A 163 1.94 -19.90 -0.78
N ALA A 164 1.66 -18.73 -0.19
CA ALA A 164 0.72 -17.76 -0.76
C ALA A 164 1.28 -17.10 -2.04
N LEU A 165 2.57 -16.77 -2.08
CA LEU A 165 3.23 -16.18 -3.25
C LEU A 165 3.34 -17.17 -4.41
N ASN A 166 3.41 -18.47 -4.18
CA ASN A 166 3.33 -19.45 -5.24
C ASN A 166 1.97 -19.43 -5.98
N LEU A 167 0.91 -18.98 -5.33
CA LEU A 167 -0.44 -18.86 -5.91
C LEU A 167 -0.72 -17.46 -6.46
N THR A 168 -0.19 -16.42 -5.81
CA THR A 168 -0.41 -15.01 -6.14
C THR A 168 0.90 -14.24 -6.06
N PRO A 169 1.81 -14.41 -7.04
CA PRO A 169 3.19 -13.91 -6.95
C PRO A 169 3.32 -12.38 -7.02
N ASP A 170 2.33 -11.70 -7.56
CA ASP A 170 2.27 -10.23 -7.73
C ASP A 170 1.57 -9.51 -6.56
N GLN A 171 1.07 -10.25 -5.57
CA GLN A 171 0.35 -9.66 -4.44
C GLN A 171 1.28 -8.86 -3.53
N ALA A 172 1.24 -7.53 -3.65
CA ALA A 172 2.18 -6.62 -2.99
C ALA A 172 2.25 -6.81 -1.46
N GLY A 173 1.11 -7.05 -0.79
CA GLY A 173 1.07 -7.29 0.67
C GLY A 173 1.89 -8.52 1.10
N LEU A 174 1.81 -9.60 0.32
CA LEU A 174 2.58 -10.82 0.58
C LEU A 174 4.07 -10.61 0.30
N VAL A 175 4.41 -9.97 -0.82
CA VAL A 175 5.81 -9.70 -1.20
C VAL A 175 6.51 -8.85 -0.16
N TYR A 176 5.93 -7.69 0.16
CA TYR A 176 6.52 -6.80 1.16
C TYR A 176 6.53 -7.43 2.55
N GLY A 177 5.47 -8.15 2.92
CA GLY A 177 5.40 -8.87 4.19
C GLY A 177 6.49 -9.92 4.34
N GLN A 178 6.77 -10.70 3.29
CA GLN A 178 7.86 -11.69 3.28
C GLN A 178 9.23 -11.02 3.43
N ILE A 179 9.49 -9.96 2.66
CA ILE A 179 10.77 -9.24 2.71
C ILE A 179 10.97 -8.60 4.07
N ASP A 180 9.95 -7.91 4.63
CA ASP A 180 9.99 -7.31 5.95
C ASP A 180 10.26 -8.38 7.04
N ALA A 181 9.63 -9.55 6.94
CA ALA A 181 9.85 -10.68 7.86
C ALA A 181 11.29 -11.21 7.78
N LEU A 182 11.86 -11.34 6.57
CA LEU A 182 13.24 -11.75 6.37
C LEU A 182 14.24 -10.75 6.96
N LEU A 183 13.99 -9.44 6.78
CA LEU A 183 14.82 -8.38 7.35
C LEU A 183 14.76 -8.36 8.88
N GLN A 184 13.57 -8.48 9.46
CA GLN A 184 13.39 -8.57 10.92
C GLN A 184 14.06 -9.80 11.52
N ALA A 185 14.10 -10.92 10.78
CA ALA A 185 14.81 -12.12 11.16
C ALA A 185 16.33 -12.09 10.89
N HIS A 186 16.87 -10.94 10.47
CA HIS A 186 18.28 -10.79 10.05
C HIS A 186 18.71 -11.72 8.91
N ARG A 187 17.74 -12.23 8.11
CA ARG A 187 17.99 -13.08 6.93
C ARG A 187 18.23 -12.21 5.68
N ASN A 188 19.14 -11.25 5.81
CA ASN A 188 19.34 -10.16 4.83
C ASN A 188 19.70 -10.64 3.42
N ARG A 189 20.49 -11.74 3.28
CA ARG A 189 20.80 -12.32 1.97
C ARG A 189 19.57 -12.92 1.29
N GLN A 190 18.68 -13.55 2.08
CA GLN A 190 17.43 -14.09 1.56
C GLN A 190 16.47 -12.95 1.17
N ALA A 191 16.44 -11.86 1.94
CA ALA A 191 15.68 -10.67 1.59
C ALA A 191 16.15 -10.08 0.24
N LEU A 192 17.46 -9.96 0.02
CA LEU A 192 18.02 -9.50 -1.25
C LEU A 192 17.66 -10.43 -2.42
N ALA A 193 17.66 -11.74 -2.21
CA ALA A 193 17.26 -12.70 -3.24
C ALA A 193 15.77 -12.54 -3.62
N ALA A 194 14.87 -12.44 -2.63
CA ALA A 194 13.45 -12.20 -2.84
C ALA A 194 13.19 -10.85 -3.55
N ILE A 195 13.91 -9.79 -3.17
CA ILE A 195 13.85 -8.49 -3.83
C ILE A 195 14.28 -8.58 -5.30
N ALA A 196 15.39 -9.25 -5.58
CA ALA A 196 15.91 -9.40 -6.94
C ALA A 196 14.93 -10.19 -7.84
N GLU A 197 14.37 -11.28 -7.33
CA GLU A 197 13.37 -12.09 -8.01
C GLU A 197 12.14 -11.26 -8.36
N HIS A 198 11.57 -10.57 -7.37
CA HIS A 198 10.37 -9.75 -7.60
C HIS A 198 10.63 -8.60 -8.57
N LYS A 199 11.77 -7.90 -8.44
CA LYS A 199 12.17 -6.83 -9.37
C LYS A 199 12.29 -7.31 -10.80
N GLY A 200 12.77 -8.53 -11.01
CA GLY A 200 12.91 -9.17 -12.32
C GLY A 200 11.57 -9.52 -12.97
N GLN A 201 10.58 -9.92 -12.18
CA GLN A 201 9.29 -10.39 -12.68
C GLN A 201 8.23 -9.27 -12.80
N PHE A 202 8.16 -8.36 -11.84
CA PHE A 202 7.04 -7.41 -11.68
C PHE A 202 7.48 -5.95 -11.69
N GLY A 203 8.77 -5.68 -11.92
CA GLY A 203 9.32 -4.35 -11.88
C GLY A 203 9.79 -3.92 -10.49
N ALA A 204 10.28 -2.70 -10.41
CA ALA A 204 11.00 -2.19 -9.26
C ALA A 204 10.38 -0.90 -8.72
N PRO A 205 9.29 -0.95 -7.94
CA PRO A 205 8.73 0.23 -7.30
C PRO A 205 9.70 0.83 -6.26
N PRO A 206 9.60 2.14 -5.93
CA PRO A 206 10.55 2.82 -5.04
C PRO A 206 10.76 2.10 -3.70
N ARG A 207 9.68 1.65 -3.05
CA ARG A 207 9.76 0.93 -1.76
C ARG A 207 10.71 -0.27 -1.80
N MET A 208 10.80 -0.97 -2.94
CA MET A 208 11.67 -2.15 -3.09
C MET A 208 13.15 -1.79 -2.90
N PHE A 209 13.58 -0.65 -3.45
CA PHE A 209 14.95 -0.16 -3.27
C PHE A 209 15.24 0.30 -1.85
N LYS A 210 14.23 0.81 -1.13
CA LYS A 210 14.39 1.14 0.29
C LYS A 210 14.64 -0.11 1.14
N LEU A 211 13.92 -1.20 0.87
CA LEU A 211 14.14 -2.49 1.54
C LEU A 211 15.50 -3.10 1.17
N GLU A 212 15.91 -2.97 -0.09
CA GLU A 212 17.23 -3.39 -0.56
C GLU A 212 18.36 -2.64 0.17
N ALA A 213 18.21 -1.32 0.35
CA ALA A 213 19.15 -0.51 1.12
C ALA A 213 19.25 -0.98 2.58
N GLN A 214 18.13 -1.27 3.22
CA GLN A 214 18.11 -1.81 4.59
C GLN A 214 18.86 -3.14 4.68
N ALA A 215 18.67 -4.04 3.71
CA ALA A 215 19.38 -5.30 3.67
C ALA A 215 20.90 -5.11 3.52
N TYR A 216 21.33 -4.20 2.62
CA TYR A 216 22.75 -3.91 2.43
C TYR A 216 23.38 -3.20 3.65
N ALA A 217 22.67 -2.29 4.30
CA ALA A 217 23.10 -1.67 5.54
C ALA A 217 23.38 -2.73 6.64
N ALA A 218 22.42 -3.66 6.81
CA ALA A 218 22.57 -4.75 7.79
C ALA A 218 23.68 -5.75 7.44
N LEU A 219 24.10 -5.82 6.17
CA LEU A 219 25.24 -6.62 5.71
C LEU A 219 26.58 -5.87 5.72
N GLY A 220 26.60 -4.60 6.17
CA GLY A 220 27.81 -3.79 6.19
C GLY A 220 28.33 -3.43 4.80
N SER A 221 27.44 -3.25 3.82
CA SER A 221 27.78 -2.94 2.43
C SER A 221 27.35 -1.50 2.05
N PRO A 222 28.04 -0.46 2.59
CA PRO A 222 27.58 0.93 2.49
C PRO A 222 27.52 1.45 1.05
N ALA A 223 28.39 1.02 0.16
CA ALA A 223 28.34 1.43 -1.25
C ALA A 223 27.07 0.96 -1.94
N ARG A 224 26.65 -0.29 -1.69
CA ARG A 224 25.41 -0.86 -2.23
C ARG A 224 24.16 -0.30 -1.54
N GLU A 225 24.22 -0.01 -0.25
CA GLU A 225 23.19 0.71 0.47
C GLU A 225 22.88 2.06 -0.18
N HIS A 226 23.92 2.90 -0.36
CA HIS A 226 23.75 4.20 -0.99
C HIS A 226 23.32 4.08 -2.46
N GLN A 227 23.78 3.06 -3.20
CA GLN A 227 23.30 2.78 -4.54
C GLN A 227 21.79 2.51 -4.56
N ALA A 228 21.31 1.66 -3.66
CA ALA A 228 19.88 1.35 -3.56
C ALA A 228 19.07 2.57 -3.12
N LEU A 229 19.56 3.39 -2.19
CA LEU A 229 18.92 4.66 -1.80
C LEU A 229 18.86 5.65 -2.97
N ALA A 230 19.87 5.69 -3.82
CA ALA A 230 19.85 6.54 -5.02
C ALA A 230 18.73 6.12 -5.98
N GLU A 231 18.54 4.82 -6.19
CA GLU A 231 17.43 4.33 -7.01
C GLU A 231 16.07 4.62 -6.37
N TYR A 232 15.95 4.49 -5.03
CA TYR A 232 14.77 4.90 -4.31
C TYR A 232 14.42 6.37 -4.60
N TYR A 233 15.33 7.30 -4.32
CA TYR A 233 15.09 8.73 -4.49
C TYR A 233 14.86 9.12 -5.95
N SER A 234 15.57 8.49 -6.89
CA SER A 234 15.37 8.74 -8.31
C SER A 234 13.94 8.42 -8.78
N ARG A 235 13.40 7.30 -8.32
CA ARG A 235 12.04 6.85 -8.65
C ARG A 235 10.95 7.56 -7.87
N ASP A 236 11.30 8.08 -6.69
CA ASP A 236 10.42 8.91 -5.85
C ASP A 236 10.35 10.38 -6.33
N GLY A 237 11.02 10.72 -7.46
CA GLY A 237 11.00 12.06 -8.04
C GLY A 237 11.97 13.04 -7.42
N ASN A 238 12.94 12.56 -6.63
CA ASN A 238 13.95 13.37 -5.93
C ASN A 238 15.36 13.17 -6.49
N PRO A 239 15.65 13.60 -7.75
CA PRO A 239 16.92 13.30 -8.41
C PRO A 239 18.14 13.98 -7.77
N ARG A 240 17.97 15.07 -7.01
CA ARG A 240 19.05 15.73 -6.28
C ARG A 240 19.54 14.83 -5.13
N GLU A 241 18.61 14.26 -4.34
CA GLU A 241 18.92 13.32 -3.28
C GLU A 241 19.53 12.03 -3.84
N ALA A 242 19.02 11.55 -4.98
CA ALA A 242 19.60 10.42 -5.69
C ALA A 242 21.08 10.69 -6.05
N LEU A 243 21.38 11.89 -6.58
CA LEU A 243 22.75 12.28 -6.91
C LEU A 243 23.66 12.32 -5.67
N THR A 244 23.15 12.85 -4.54
CA THR A 244 23.85 12.84 -3.26
C THR A 244 24.18 11.43 -2.81
N GLN A 245 23.24 10.50 -2.91
CA GLN A 245 23.47 9.10 -2.53
C GLN A 245 24.50 8.42 -3.43
N ILE A 246 24.49 8.66 -4.74
CA ILE A 246 25.54 8.13 -5.65
C ILE A 246 26.94 8.69 -5.29
N GLN A 247 27.03 9.96 -4.91
CA GLN A 247 28.31 10.53 -4.48
C GLN A 247 28.83 9.90 -3.19
N LEU A 248 27.92 9.57 -2.24
CA LEU A 248 28.28 8.83 -1.03
C LEU A 248 28.72 7.40 -1.36
N ALA A 249 27.98 6.71 -2.25
CA ALA A 249 28.35 5.38 -2.72
C ALA A 249 29.77 5.34 -3.31
N LEU A 250 30.12 6.31 -4.18
CA LEU A 250 31.45 6.41 -4.79
C LEU A 250 32.57 6.61 -3.77
N LYS A 251 32.33 7.37 -2.69
CA LYS A 251 33.34 7.59 -1.63
C LYS A 251 33.68 6.32 -0.86
N VAL A 252 32.77 5.36 -0.80
CA VAL A 252 32.90 4.13 -0.01
C VAL A 252 32.95 2.85 -0.84
N ALA A 253 32.97 2.96 -2.18
CA ALA A 253 32.96 1.82 -3.09
C ALA A 253 34.27 0.98 -3.07
N GLY A 254 35.34 1.51 -2.47
CA GLY A 254 36.62 0.81 -2.36
C GLY A 254 37.24 0.48 -3.74
N SER A 255 37.76 -0.74 -3.87
CA SER A 255 38.45 -1.20 -5.10
C SER A 255 37.52 -2.03 -6.03
N ASP A 256 36.21 -2.07 -5.82
CA ASP A 256 35.25 -2.77 -6.69
C ASP A 256 35.07 -1.94 -8.00
N PHE A 257 35.90 -2.25 -9.00
CA PHE A 257 35.91 -1.54 -10.29
C PHE A 257 34.55 -1.60 -11.01
N TYR A 258 33.83 -2.74 -10.94
CA TYR A 258 32.54 -2.87 -11.59
C TYR A 258 31.49 -1.99 -10.92
N LEU A 259 31.48 -1.97 -9.61
CA LEU A 259 30.58 -1.11 -8.85
C LEU A 259 30.89 0.35 -9.09
N GLN A 260 32.17 0.76 -9.06
CA GLN A 260 32.58 2.13 -9.34
C GLN A 260 32.12 2.59 -10.73
N SER A 261 32.39 1.78 -11.77
CA SER A 261 31.97 2.10 -13.14
C SER A 261 30.46 2.26 -13.28
N ALA A 262 29.67 1.39 -12.61
CA ALA A 262 28.21 1.49 -12.61
C ALA A 262 27.73 2.76 -11.90
N LEU A 263 28.33 3.11 -10.74
CA LEU A 263 28.00 4.31 -9.99
C LEU A 263 28.35 5.59 -10.76
N GLU A 264 29.50 5.63 -11.44
CA GLU A 264 29.92 6.78 -12.29
C GLU A 264 28.98 6.97 -13.49
N ALA A 265 28.55 5.88 -14.12
CA ALA A 265 27.58 5.94 -15.21
C ALA A 265 26.26 6.53 -14.68
N ARG A 266 25.78 6.03 -13.55
CA ARG A 266 24.55 6.51 -12.93
C ARG A 266 24.66 7.97 -12.46
N GLN A 267 25.81 8.38 -11.96
CA GLN A 267 26.07 9.77 -11.60
C GLN A 267 25.91 10.72 -12.79
N ARG A 268 26.48 10.34 -13.98
CA ARG A 268 26.33 11.15 -15.22
C ARG A 268 24.86 11.31 -15.60
N GLU A 269 24.08 10.23 -15.55
CA GLU A 269 22.64 10.27 -15.86
C GLU A 269 21.88 11.20 -14.91
N LEU A 270 22.08 11.04 -13.60
CA LEU A 270 21.41 11.87 -12.59
C LEU A 270 21.81 13.34 -12.69
N ARG A 271 23.08 13.66 -13.00
CA ARG A 271 23.51 15.04 -13.26
C ARG A 271 22.77 15.65 -14.45
N ALA A 272 22.57 14.90 -15.53
CA ALA A 272 21.82 15.36 -16.69
C ALA A 272 20.33 15.63 -16.33
N ILE A 273 19.70 14.73 -15.55
CA ILE A 273 18.31 14.89 -15.07
C ILE A 273 18.19 16.16 -14.20
N VAL A 274 19.10 16.35 -13.24
CA VAL A 274 19.10 17.52 -12.36
C VAL A 274 19.33 18.82 -13.12
N ALA A 275 20.22 18.83 -14.11
CA ALA A 275 20.50 20.00 -14.95
C ALA A 275 19.30 20.40 -15.83
N ASN A 276 18.53 19.43 -16.31
CA ASN A 276 17.36 19.62 -17.15
C ASN A 276 16.04 19.82 -16.38
N ALA A 277 16.06 19.69 -15.04
CA ALA A 277 14.88 19.89 -14.22
C ALA A 277 14.43 21.37 -14.28
N PRO A 278 13.15 21.67 -14.57
CA PRO A 278 12.66 23.04 -14.62
C PRO A 278 12.85 23.73 -13.27
N LYS A 279 13.32 25.00 -13.29
CA LYS A 279 13.64 25.81 -12.10
C LYS A 279 12.45 26.10 -11.17
N GLN A 280 11.27 25.59 -11.47
CA GLN A 280 10.01 25.87 -10.73
C GLN A 280 9.89 25.20 -9.36
N GLN A 281 10.78 24.26 -8.99
CA GLN A 281 10.72 23.64 -7.65
C GLN A 281 11.57 24.33 -6.58
N GLN A 282 12.24 25.45 -6.91
CA GLN A 282 13.10 26.17 -5.95
C GLN A 282 12.37 27.16 -5.03
N GLN A 283 11.05 27.36 -5.16
CA GLN A 283 10.28 28.37 -4.40
C GLN A 283 9.33 27.77 -3.35
N GLN A 284 9.41 26.50 -3.04
CA GLN A 284 8.55 25.86 -2.02
C GLN A 284 9.37 25.14 -0.90
N GLN A 285 10.50 25.70 -0.51
CA GLN A 285 11.16 25.36 0.75
C GLN A 285 11.24 26.57 1.66
#